data_807913554011c6212ea2e7f20a7b80cb
#
_entry.id   807913554011c6212ea2e7f20a7b80cb
#
_cell.length_a   1.000
_cell.length_b   1.000
_cell.length_c   1.000
_cell.angle_alpha   90.00
_cell.angle_beta   90.00
_cell.angle_gamma   90.00
#
_symmetry.space_group_name_H-M   'P 1'
#
loop_
_entity.id
_entity.type
_entity.pdbx_description
1 polymer ?
#
loop_
_entity_poly.entity_id
_entity_poly.type
_entity_poly.pdbx_seq_one_letter_code
_entity_poly.pdbx_strand_id
1 'polypeptide(L)'
;IRSIEFKKTEGLWLNGKPYKGKIMGTNRHQDFAVLGNALPNSLQWRDAKKLREAGLKVIRTHYVIDPAFMDACDELGLFVIVNTPGWQFWNDAPEFAQRVYSDIRNLVRRDRNHPCVWLWEPILNETWYPADFAKNTLDIVNQEYPYPYCYSGCDSEARGHEVYPVLFTH
;
A
#
# COMPACT_ATOMS: atom_id res chain seq x y z
N ILE A 1 11.62 8.56 -11.10
CA ILE A 1 12.32 7.35 -10.60
C ILE A 1 12.79 7.65 -9.18
N ARG A 2 12.58 6.72 -8.29
CA ARG A 2 13.02 6.79 -6.90
C ARG A 2 13.68 5.49 -6.48
N SER A 3 14.55 5.53 -5.48
CA SER A 3 14.96 4.34 -4.73
C SER A 3 14.56 4.47 -3.27
N ILE A 4 14.02 3.40 -2.70
CA ILE A 4 13.70 3.28 -1.29
C ILE A 4 14.43 2.05 -0.76
N GLU A 5 15.09 2.19 0.37
CA GLU A 5 15.76 1.09 1.04
C GLU A 5 15.42 1.12 2.53
N PHE A 6 14.96 -0.01 3.04
CA PHE A 6 14.79 -0.23 4.48
C PHE A 6 16.00 -0.98 5.00
N LYS A 7 16.91 -0.28 5.66
CA LYS A 7 18.12 -0.87 6.22
C LYS A 7 17.93 -1.16 7.69
N LYS A 8 18.19 -2.41 8.08
CA LYS A 8 17.87 -2.93 9.41
C LYS A 8 18.39 -2.07 10.58
N THR A 9 19.57 -1.51 10.45
CA THR A 9 20.23 -0.72 11.51
C THR A 9 20.31 0.77 11.22
N GLU A 10 20.11 1.18 9.98
CA GLU A 10 20.26 2.56 9.54
C GLU A 10 18.93 3.24 9.24
N GLY A 11 17.84 2.47 9.23
CA GLY A 11 16.48 2.96 8.94
C GLY A 11 16.20 3.15 7.45
N LEU A 12 15.35 4.12 7.15
CA LEU A 12 14.90 4.41 5.79
C LEU A 12 15.94 5.23 5.03
N TRP A 13 16.20 4.81 3.80
CA TRP A 13 16.99 5.57 2.83
C TRP A 13 16.12 5.91 1.62
N LEU A 14 16.22 7.15 1.18
CA LEU A 14 15.50 7.64 0.00
C LEU A 14 16.50 8.26 -0.98
N ASN A 15 16.51 7.74 -2.21
CA ASN A 15 17.41 8.19 -3.27
C ASN A 15 18.89 8.20 -2.85
N GLY A 16 19.31 7.12 -2.18
CA GLY A 16 20.70 6.93 -1.73
C GLY A 16 21.10 7.78 -0.52
N LYS A 17 20.16 8.44 0.16
CA LYS A 17 20.43 9.24 1.36
C LYS A 17 19.59 8.78 2.54
N PRO A 18 20.14 8.78 3.77
CA PRO A 18 19.35 8.51 4.97
C PRO A 18 18.19 9.50 5.08
N TYR A 19 16.99 8.98 5.28
CA TYR A 19 15.83 9.83 5.55
C TYR A 19 15.85 10.27 7.01
N LYS A 20 15.93 11.58 7.24
CA LYS A 20 15.96 12.14 8.59
C LYS A 20 14.59 12.62 9.00
N GLY A 21 14.16 12.26 10.20
CA GLY A 21 12.91 12.69 10.79
C GLY A 21 11.81 11.63 10.76
N LYS A 22 10.68 11.98 11.34
CA LYS A 22 9.50 11.11 11.38
C LYS A 22 8.73 11.19 10.07
N ILE A 23 8.18 10.06 9.66
CA ILE A 23 7.26 9.99 8.53
C ILE A 23 5.85 10.02 9.10
N MET A 24 5.17 11.14 8.87
CA MET A 24 3.78 11.31 9.26
C MET A 24 2.88 10.77 8.17
N GLY A 25 2.00 9.85 8.52
CA GLY A 25 1.05 9.23 7.62
C GLY A 25 -0.38 9.29 8.13
N THR A 26 -1.31 8.91 7.28
CA THR A 26 -2.72 8.74 7.62
C THR A 26 -3.36 7.66 6.74
N ASN A 27 -4.45 7.08 7.22
CA ASN A 27 -5.33 6.28 6.40
C ASN A 27 -6.22 7.19 5.55
N ARG A 28 -6.51 6.75 4.33
CA ARG A 28 -7.47 7.41 3.44
C ARG A 28 -8.46 6.42 2.88
N HIS A 29 -9.73 6.72 3.10
CA HIS A 29 -10.84 6.09 2.39
C HIS A 29 -11.32 7.01 1.27
N GLN A 30 -11.71 6.42 0.15
CA GLN A 30 -12.24 7.16 -1.00
C GLN A 30 -13.75 7.36 -0.84
N ASP A 31 -14.16 7.85 0.32
CA ASP A 31 -15.55 8.09 0.66
C ASP A 31 -15.80 9.59 0.81
N PHE A 32 -16.69 10.11 0.02
CA PHE A 32 -17.05 11.53 0.04
C PHE A 32 -18.54 11.71 0.29
N ALA A 33 -18.87 12.70 1.10
CA ALA A 33 -20.26 13.02 1.38
C ALA A 33 -21.03 13.21 0.07
N VAL A 34 -22.19 12.57 -0.06
CA VAL A 34 -23.10 12.59 -1.21
C VAL A 34 -22.58 11.78 -2.41
N LEU A 35 -21.28 11.76 -2.68
CA LEU A 35 -20.70 11.11 -3.87
C LEU A 35 -20.24 9.68 -3.63
N GLY A 36 -20.01 9.29 -2.37
CA GLY A 36 -19.40 8.00 -2.05
C GLY A 36 -18.05 7.86 -2.75
N ASN A 37 -17.84 6.73 -3.41
CA ASN A 37 -16.63 6.45 -4.17
C ASN A 37 -16.56 7.09 -5.58
N ALA A 38 -17.64 7.73 -6.04
CA ALA A 38 -17.70 8.33 -7.37
C ALA A 38 -17.06 9.72 -7.43
N LEU A 39 -15.85 9.85 -6.90
CA LEU A 39 -15.12 11.12 -6.91
C LEU A 39 -14.58 11.44 -8.31
N PRO A 40 -14.82 12.66 -8.83
CA PRO A 40 -14.15 13.11 -10.05
C PRO A 40 -12.64 13.33 -9.78
N ASN A 41 -11.84 13.24 -10.82
CA ASN A 41 -10.38 13.38 -10.74
C ASN A 41 -9.94 14.67 -10.02
N SER A 42 -10.64 15.78 -10.23
CA SER A 42 -10.35 17.05 -9.56
C SER A 42 -10.45 16.98 -8.03
N LEU A 43 -11.35 16.16 -7.48
CA LEU A 43 -11.44 15.94 -6.04
C LEU A 43 -10.35 15.01 -5.53
N GLN A 44 -9.93 14.02 -6.32
CA GLN A 44 -8.79 13.16 -6.02
C GLN A 44 -7.51 14.02 -5.85
N TRP A 45 -7.27 14.93 -6.79
CA TRP A 45 -6.15 15.87 -6.76
C TRP A 45 -6.23 16.85 -5.59
N ARG A 46 -7.42 17.38 -5.31
CA ARG A 46 -7.63 18.29 -4.17
C ARG A 46 -7.36 17.61 -2.84
N ASP A 47 -7.75 16.35 -2.71
CA ASP A 47 -7.49 15.56 -1.52
C ASP A 47 -5.99 15.36 -1.30
N ALA A 48 -5.28 14.87 -2.32
CA ALA A 48 -3.82 14.69 -2.25
C ALA A 48 -3.11 15.99 -1.88
N LYS A 49 -3.51 17.12 -2.47
CA LYS A 49 -2.96 18.43 -2.15
C LYS A 49 -3.18 18.82 -0.69
N LYS A 50 -4.39 18.64 -0.16
CA LYS A 50 -4.69 18.92 1.26
C LYS A 50 -3.88 18.05 2.21
N LEU A 51 -3.72 16.76 1.91
CA LEU A 51 -2.91 15.85 2.69
C LEU A 51 -1.44 16.30 2.71
N ARG A 52 -0.93 16.70 1.55
CA ARG A 52 0.43 17.23 1.43
C ARG A 52 0.63 18.55 2.21
N GLU A 53 -0.31 19.47 2.10
CA GLU A 53 -0.30 20.77 2.81
C GLU A 53 -0.41 20.60 4.33
N ALA A 54 -1.12 19.57 4.79
CA ALA A 54 -1.17 19.17 6.20
C ALA A 54 0.15 18.58 6.73
N GLY A 55 1.17 18.42 5.89
CA GLY A 55 2.48 17.90 6.28
C GLY A 55 2.61 16.39 6.23
N LEU A 56 1.59 15.68 5.75
CA LEU A 56 1.64 14.23 5.62
C LEU A 56 2.60 13.81 4.52
N LYS A 57 3.19 12.63 4.67
CA LYS A 57 4.17 12.04 3.74
C LYS A 57 3.72 10.71 3.19
N VAL A 58 2.99 9.92 3.97
CA VAL A 58 2.54 8.58 3.62
C VAL A 58 1.03 8.49 3.77
N ILE A 59 0.40 7.92 2.78
CA ILE A 59 -1.04 7.63 2.78
C ILE A 59 -1.21 6.12 2.70
N ARG A 60 -1.88 5.53 3.68
CA ARG A 60 -2.29 4.12 3.64
C ARG A 60 -3.70 4.02 3.09
N THR A 61 -3.89 3.15 2.12
CA THR A 61 -5.22 2.84 1.59
C THR A 61 -5.72 1.52 2.20
N HIS A 62 -6.99 1.19 2.03
CA HIS A 62 -7.55 -0.09 2.48
C HIS A 62 -8.09 -0.92 1.31
N TYR A 63 -7.99 -0.39 0.12
CA TYR A 63 -8.44 -0.99 -1.13
C TYR A 63 -7.80 -0.26 -2.31
N VAL A 64 -8.04 -0.77 -3.50
CA VAL A 64 -7.56 -0.19 -4.74
C VAL A 64 -8.10 1.23 -4.91
N ILE A 65 -7.19 2.20 -4.95
CA ILE A 65 -7.55 3.62 -5.03
C ILE A 65 -7.63 4.08 -6.50
N ASP A 66 -8.28 5.19 -6.72
CA ASP A 66 -8.42 5.81 -8.05
C ASP A 66 -7.04 6.19 -8.63
N PRO A 67 -6.78 5.90 -9.91
CA PRO A 67 -5.52 6.25 -10.56
C PRO A 67 -5.18 7.75 -10.51
N ALA A 68 -6.18 8.63 -10.60
CA ALA A 68 -5.95 10.08 -10.51
C ALA A 68 -5.40 10.52 -9.14
N PHE A 69 -5.69 9.78 -8.07
CA PHE A 69 -5.05 10.01 -6.77
C PHE A 69 -3.59 9.56 -6.78
N MET A 70 -3.28 8.44 -7.44
CA MET A 70 -1.90 7.97 -7.59
C MET A 70 -1.06 8.97 -8.40
N ASP A 71 -1.60 9.47 -9.52
CA ASP A 71 -0.96 10.52 -10.31
C ASP A 71 -0.67 11.77 -9.47
N ALA A 72 -1.65 12.21 -8.68
CA ALA A 72 -1.48 13.34 -7.78
C ALA A 72 -0.41 13.08 -6.70
N CYS A 73 -0.34 11.88 -6.14
CA CYS A 73 0.70 11.50 -5.18
C CYS A 73 2.09 11.50 -5.81
N ASP A 74 2.21 11.03 -7.05
CA ASP A 74 3.47 11.07 -7.80
C ASP A 74 3.99 12.51 -7.95
N GLU A 75 3.13 13.44 -8.36
CA GLU A 75 3.52 14.83 -8.57
C GLU A 75 3.77 15.61 -7.27
N LEU A 76 2.96 15.35 -6.24
CA LEU A 76 3.04 16.06 -4.96
C LEU A 76 4.10 15.48 -4.01
N GLY A 77 4.69 14.34 -4.36
CA GLY A 77 5.71 13.67 -3.53
C GLY A 77 5.13 13.08 -2.25
N LEU A 78 3.93 12.51 -2.33
CA LEU A 78 3.35 11.66 -1.30
C LEU A 78 3.71 10.20 -1.56
N PHE A 79 3.92 9.43 -0.51
CA PHE A 79 4.06 7.98 -0.61
C PHE A 79 2.72 7.30 -0.35
N VAL A 80 2.51 6.17 -1.00
CA VAL A 80 1.29 5.37 -0.83
C VAL A 80 1.64 3.95 -0.41
N ILE A 81 1.01 3.48 0.65
CA ILE A 81 0.93 2.05 0.99
C ILE A 81 -0.31 1.52 0.29
N VAL A 82 -0.08 0.66 -0.70
CA VAL A 82 -1.14 0.16 -1.58
C VAL A 82 -1.68 -1.15 -1.05
N ASN A 83 -2.97 -1.18 -0.80
CA ASN A 83 -3.65 -2.30 -0.17
C ASN A 83 -4.57 -3.05 -1.12
N THR A 84 -4.68 -4.35 -0.89
CA THR A 84 -5.76 -5.18 -1.43
C THR A 84 -6.96 -5.09 -0.49
N PRO A 85 -8.21 -5.03 -0.99
CA PRO A 85 -9.40 -5.04 -0.14
C PRO A 85 -9.56 -6.37 0.59
N GLY A 86 -10.32 -6.39 1.69
CA GLY A 86 -10.70 -7.64 2.36
C GLY A 86 -10.46 -7.66 3.86
N TRP A 87 -10.61 -6.54 4.56
CA TRP A 87 -10.51 -6.53 6.02
C TRP A 87 -11.78 -7.09 6.69
N GLN A 88 -11.60 -7.70 7.88
CA GLN A 88 -12.65 -8.30 8.71
C GLN A 88 -13.46 -9.41 8.02
N PHE A 89 -12.98 -9.94 6.91
CA PHE A 89 -13.70 -10.97 6.18
C PHE A 89 -12.75 -12.01 5.57
N TRP A 90 -13.07 -13.25 5.83
CA TRP A 90 -12.44 -14.40 5.20
C TRP A 90 -13.51 -15.43 4.81
N ASN A 91 -13.34 -16.03 3.66
CA ASN A 91 -14.19 -17.13 3.18
C ASN A 91 -13.31 -18.33 2.84
N ASP A 92 -13.61 -19.48 3.44
CA ASP A 92 -12.83 -20.72 3.23
C ASP A 92 -13.04 -21.37 1.85
N ALA A 93 -13.93 -20.83 1.01
CA ALA A 93 -14.08 -21.31 -0.35
C ALA A 93 -12.77 -21.12 -1.13
N PRO A 94 -12.25 -22.16 -1.81
CA PRO A 94 -10.97 -22.06 -2.53
C PRO A 94 -10.92 -20.94 -3.57
N GLU A 95 -12.07 -20.63 -4.17
CA GLU A 95 -12.21 -19.57 -5.16
C GLU A 95 -11.97 -18.17 -4.56
N PHE A 96 -12.25 -18.00 -3.26
CA PHE A 96 -12.03 -16.71 -2.59
C PHE A 96 -10.55 -16.35 -2.58
N ALA A 97 -9.69 -17.23 -2.09
CA ALA A 97 -8.24 -17.00 -2.09
C ALA A 97 -7.70 -16.78 -3.50
N GLN A 98 -8.16 -17.54 -4.50
CA GLN A 98 -7.72 -17.38 -5.89
C GLN A 98 -8.13 -16.03 -6.48
N ARG A 99 -9.30 -15.51 -6.15
CA ARG A 99 -9.73 -14.16 -6.55
C ARG A 99 -8.83 -13.09 -5.93
N VAL A 100 -8.56 -13.19 -4.62
CA VAL A 100 -7.65 -12.24 -3.95
C VAL A 100 -6.25 -12.29 -4.57
N TYR A 101 -5.71 -13.48 -4.87
CA TYR A 101 -4.42 -13.59 -5.56
C TYR A 101 -4.43 -12.95 -6.95
N SER A 102 -5.54 -13.07 -7.67
CA SER A 102 -5.72 -12.38 -8.96
C SER A 102 -5.76 -10.87 -8.79
N ASP A 103 -6.47 -10.38 -7.79
CA ASP A 103 -6.58 -8.95 -7.48
C ASP A 103 -5.22 -8.36 -7.12
N ILE A 104 -4.40 -9.07 -6.32
CA ILE A 104 -3.03 -8.65 -5.99
C ILE A 104 -2.19 -8.52 -7.27
N ARG A 105 -2.23 -9.50 -8.17
CA ARG A 105 -1.50 -9.43 -9.45
C ARG A 105 -1.91 -8.22 -10.27
N ASN A 106 -3.21 -8.00 -10.40
CA ASN A 106 -3.75 -6.89 -11.17
C ASN A 106 -3.37 -5.54 -10.54
N LEU A 107 -3.44 -5.43 -9.21
CA LEU A 107 -3.04 -4.25 -8.46
C LEU A 107 -1.57 -3.91 -8.69
N VAL A 108 -0.68 -4.87 -8.52
CA VAL A 108 0.76 -4.65 -8.73
C VAL A 108 1.05 -4.26 -10.19
N ARG A 109 0.44 -4.93 -11.16
CA ARG A 109 0.60 -4.61 -12.58
C ARG A 109 0.11 -3.21 -12.93
N ARG A 110 -1.00 -2.77 -12.33
CA ARG A 110 -1.54 -1.43 -12.55
C ARG A 110 -0.61 -0.35 -11.99
N ASP A 111 -0.15 -0.53 -10.75
CA ASP A 111 0.44 0.56 -9.97
C ASP A 111 1.98 0.53 -9.88
N ARG A 112 2.64 -0.54 -10.34
CA ARG A 112 4.09 -0.71 -10.20
C ARG A 112 4.95 0.38 -10.87
N ASN A 113 4.39 1.14 -11.78
CA ASN A 113 5.08 2.25 -12.44
C ASN A 113 4.88 3.60 -11.72
N HIS A 114 4.05 3.66 -10.68
CA HIS A 114 3.88 4.86 -9.88
C HIS A 114 5.04 5.02 -8.88
N PRO A 115 5.85 6.08 -8.98
CA PRO A 115 6.92 6.34 -8.01
C PRO A 115 6.41 6.62 -6.59
N CYS A 116 5.14 6.94 -6.39
CA CYS A 116 4.55 7.12 -5.08
C CYS A 116 4.33 5.81 -4.32
N VAL A 117 4.27 4.66 -4.98
CA VAL A 117 4.13 3.38 -4.28
C VAL A 117 5.32 3.15 -3.36
N TRP A 118 5.08 3.10 -2.06
CA TRP A 118 6.10 2.92 -1.04
C TRP A 118 6.19 1.48 -0.57
N LEU A 119 5.03 0.89 -0.25
CA LEU A 119 4.89 -0.50 0.17
C LEU A 119 3.69 -1.12 -0.52
N TRP A 120 3.79 -2.42 -0.79
CA TRP A 120 2.67 -3.27 -1.10
C TRP A 120 2.18 -3.93 0.20
N GLU A 121 0.92 -3.74 0.52
CA GLU A 121 0.26 -4.38 1.67
C GLU A 121 -0.85 -5.31 1.16
N PRO A 122 -0.49 -6.53 0.74
CA PRO A 122 -1.44 -7.46 0.15
C PRO A 122 -2.30 -8.20 1.20
N ILE A 123 -2.05 -7.95 2.48
CA ILE A 123 -2.85 -8.45 3.60
C ILE A 123 -3.23 -7.28 4.51
N LEU A 124 -4.42 -7.34 5.08
CA LEU A 124 -4.88 -6.36 6.07
C LEU A 124 -4.92 -6.98 7.46
N ASN A 125 -4.54 -6.19 8.46
CA ASN A 125 -4.42 -6.60 9.85
C ASN A 125 -5.70 -7.16 10.48
N GLU A 126 -6.86 -6.74 10.03
CA GLU A 126 -8.15 -7.07 10.61
C GLU A 126 -8.78 -8.35 10.03
N THR A 127 -8.07 -9.12 9.22
CA THR A 127 -8.61 -10.30 8.52
C THR A 127 -8.01 -11.59 9.07
N TRP A 128 -8.85 -12.56 9.38
CA TRP A 128 -8.47 -13.87 9.92
C TRP A 128 -8.33 -14.92 8.81
N TYR A 129 -7.28 -14.84 8.02
CA TYR A 129 -6.98 -15.78 6.94
C TYR A 129 -6.04 -16.92 7.41
N PRO A 130 -5.94 -18.05 6.66
CA PRO A 130 -4.96 -19.10 6.93
C PRO A 130 -3.50 -18.57 6.88
N ALA A 131 -2.63 -19.17 7.68
CA ALA A 131 -1.25 -18.69 7.82
C ALA A 131 -0.43 -18.72 6.52
N ASP A 132 -0.67 -19.70 5.65
CA ASP A 132 -0.03 -19.84 4.35
C ASP A 132 -0.49 -18.77 3.34
N PHE A 133 -1.66 -18.19 3.54
CA PHE A 133 -2.17 -17.11 2.70
C PHE A 133 -1.22 -15.91 2.70
N ALA A 134 -0.70 -15.51 3.86
CA ALA A 134 0.24 -14.38 3.97
C ALA A 134 1.50 -14.60 3.13
N LYS A 135 2.07 -15.83 3.20
CA LYS A 135 3.23 -16.17 2.37
C LYS A 135 2.90 -16.15 0.88
N ASN A 136 1.78 -16.72 0.49
CA ASN A 136 1.37 -16.77 -0.92
C ASN A 136 1.16 -15.37 -1.49
N THR A 137 0.59 -14.44 -0.73
CA THR A 137 0.40 -13.06 -1.18
C THR A 137 1.73 -12.32 -1.35
N LEU A 138 2.69 -12.53 -0.44
CA LEU A 138 4.04 -11.99 -0.58
C LEU A 138 4.75 -12.54 -1.83
N ASP A 139 4.68 -13.85 -2.05
CA ASP A 139 5.28 -14.50 -3.21
C ASP A 139 4.71 -13.95 -4.54
N ILE A 140 3.41 -13.66 -4.58
CA ILE A 140 2.75 -13.06 -5.74
C ILE A 140 3.29 -11.64 -6.02
N VAL A 141 3.40 -10.81 -5.00
CA VAL A 141 3.97 -9.45 -5.19
C VAL A 141 5.40 -9.53 -5.71
N ASN A 142 6.22 -10.42 -5.15
CA ASN A 142 7.61 -10.61 -5.58
C ASN A 142 7.71 -11.14 -7.03
N GLN A 143 6.76 -11.97 -7.47
CA GLN A 143 6.68 -12.43 -8.86
C GLN A 143 6.30 -11.31 -9.83
N GLU A 144 5.37 -10.44 -9.46
CA GLU A 144 4.90 -9.36 -10.31
C GLU A 144 5.83 -8.13 -10.32
N TYR A 145 6.64 -7.98 -9.29
CA TYR A 145 7.63 -6.91 -9.18
C TYR A 145 8.96 -7.44 -8.62
N PRO A 146 9.74 -8.22 -9.41
CA PRO A 146 11.00 -8.85 -8.98
C PRO A 146 12.21 -7.90 -9.03
N TYR A 147 12.01 -6.61 -8.79
CA TYR A 147 13.05 -5.60 -8.90
C TYR A 147 13.53 -5.11 -7.54
N PRO A 148 14.77 -4.58 -7.43
CA PRO A 148 15.23 -3.96 -6.21
C PRO A 148 14.36 -2.75 -5.84
N TYR A 149 14.38 -2.42 -4.55
CA TYR A 149 13.58 -1.32 -3.98
C TYR A 149 12.05 -1.53 -4.04
N CYS A 150 11.63 -2.78 -4.17
CA CYS A 150 10.26 -3.20 -3.97
C CYS A 150 10.13 -3.85 -2.60
N TYR A 151 9.25 -3.33 -1.80
CA TYR A 151 9.00 -3.86 -0.46
C TYR A 151 7.53 -4.15 -0.27
N SER A 152 7.26 -5.30 0.35
CA SER A 152 5.95 -5.58 0.92
C SER A 152 6.02 -5.37 2.43
N GLY A 153 4.96 -4.85 2.98
CA GLY A 153 4.83 -4.64 4.40
C GLY A 153 3.43 -4.97 4.88
N CYS A 154 3.29 -5.08 6.18
CA CYS A 154 1.99 -5.22 6.80
C CYS A 154 2.02 -4.64 8.22
N ASP A 155 0.84 -4.52 8.81
CA ASP A 155 0.72 -4.22 10.22
C ASP A 155 1.34 -5.32 11.06
N SER A 156 2.01 -4.94 12.15
CA SER A 156 2.66 -5.89 13.07
C SER A 156 1.69 -6.81 13.80
N GLU A 157 0.40 -6.49 13.80
CA GLU A 157 -0.67 -7.32 14.36
C GLU A 157 -1.36 -8.21 13.31
N ALA A 158 -1.01 -8.08 12.03
CA ALA A 158 -1.56 -8.92 10.98
C ALA A 158 -1.15 -10.39 11.18
N ARG A 159 -2.08 -11.31 11.00
CA ARG A 159 -1.78 -12.74 11.03
C ARG A 159 -0.81 -13.09 9.90
N GLY A 160 0.29 -13.77 10.22
CA GLY A 160 1.34 -14.10 9.26
C GLY A 160 2.30 -12.94 8.96
N HIS A 161 2.32 -11.90 9.80
CA HIS A 161 3.22 -10.74 9.66
C HIS A 161 4.69 -11.13 9.63
N GLU A 162 5.06 -12.25 10.26
CA GLU A 162 6.43 -12.75 10.37
C GLU A 162 7.12 -13.05 9.03
N VAL A 163 6.37 -13.21 7.96
CA VAL A 163 6.95 -13.44 6.62
C VAL A 163 7.29 -12.12 5.89
N TYR A 164 6.79 -10.98 6.36
CA TYR A 164 6.95 -9.70 5.68
C TYR A 164 8.24 -8.98 6.07
N PRO A 165 8.95 -8.38 5.10
CA PRO A 165 10.21 -7.70 5.37
C PRO A 165 10.06 -6.35 6.09
N VAL A 166 8.90 -5.71 6.01
CA VAL A 166 8.62 -4.43 6.66
C VAL A 166 7.38 -4.54 7.52
N LEU A 167 7.51 -4.18 8.77
CA LEU A 167 6.39 -4.11 9.71
C LEU A 167 6.17 -2.68 10.16
N PHE A 168 4.93 -2.29 10.30
CA PHE A 168 4.54 -1.00 10.87
C PHE A 168 3.41 -1.19 11.90
N THR A 169 3.19 -0.20 12.72
CA THR A 169 2.06 -0.13 13.66
C THR A 169 1.11 0.97 13.22
N HIS A 170 -0.18 0.80 13.44
CA HIS A 170 -1.20 1.82 13.19
C HIS A 170 -1.72 2.42 14.49
#